data_8474d9ea39d8d4fb8fede419bcfdeb53
#
_entry.id   8474d9ea39d8d4fb8fede419bcfdeb53
#
_cell.length_a   1.000
_cell.length_b   1.000
_cell.length_c   1.000
_cell.angle_alpha   90.00
_cell.angle_beta   90.00
_cell.angle_gamma   90.00
#
_symmetry.space_group_name_H-M   'P 1'
#
loop_
_entity.id
_entity.type
_entity.pdbx_description
1 polymer ?
#
loop_
_entity_poly.entity_id
_entity_poly.type
_entity_poly.pdbx_seq_one_letter_code
_entity_poly.pdbx_strand_id
1 'polypeptide(L)'
;MLKKEILELDKETMELEYELICDFIKLRHELGLTQQQMANEAGVIRELIAILETRKKTPQITTLIKLLKPFGYTIGIKKIEMDDNNESR
;
A
#
# COMPACT_ATOMS: atom_id res chain seq x y z
N MET A 1 10.61 4.75 -25.63
CA MET A 1 9.55 5.66 -25.31
C MET A 1 8.64 5.14 -24.24
N LEU A 2 7.82 4.18 -24.57
CA LEU A 2 6.95 3.62 -23.55
C LEU A 2 7.73 3.05 -22.39
N LYS A 3 8.83 2.44 -22.68
CA LYS A 3 9.63 1.86 -21.66
C LYS A 3 10.08 2.91 -20.66
N LYS A 4 10.46 4.07 -21.16
CA LYS A 4 10.89 5.12 -20.28
C LYS A 4 9.74 5.61 -19.42
N GLU A 5 8.57 5.74 -20.02
CA GLU A 5 7.41 6.20 -19.25
C GLU A 5 7.04 5.23 -18.16
N ILE A 6 7.19 3.95 -18.42
CA ILE A 6 6.86 2.94 -17.42
C ILE A 6 7.84 2.95 -16.27
N LEU A 7 9.11 3.18 -16.57
CA LEU A 7 10.14 3.10 -15.55
C LEU A 7 10.30 4.35 -14.72
N GLU A 8 9.87 5.48 -15.25
CA GLU A 8 10.00 6.74 -14.52
C GLU A 8 8.72 7.05 -13.79
N LEU A 9 8.84 7.21 -12.48
CA LEU A 9 7.70 7.60 -11.67
C LEU A 9 7.87 9.03 -11.25
N ASP A 10 6.82 9.83 -11.43
CA ASP A 10 6.89 11.20 -10.98
C ASP A 10 6.69 11.25 -9.46
N LYS A 11 6.95 12.42 -8.91
CA LYS A 11 6.92 12.58 -7.46
C LYS A 11 5.54 12.30 -6.88
N GLU A 12 4.50 12.77 -7.55
CA GLU A 12 3.16 12.56 -7.04
C GLU A 12 2.80 11.08 -7.00
N THR A 13 3.17 10.36 -8.04
CA THR A 13 2.90 8.93 -8.06
C THR A 13 3.58 8.24 -6.90
N MET A 14 4.82 8.62 -6.61
CA MET A 14 5.56 8.00 -5.52
C MET A 14 4.96 8.37 -4.17
N GLU A 15 4.45 9.58 -4.04
CA GLU A 15 3.81 10.00 -2.80
C GLU A 15 2.51 9.23 -2.58
N LEU A 16 1.75 9.00 -3.64
CA LEU A 16 0.51 8.23 -3.53
C LEU A 16 0.78 6.78 -3.17
N GLU A 17 1.86 6.23 -3.72
CA GLU A 17 2.27 4.89 -3.33
C GLU A 17 2.64 4.85 -1.86
N TYR A 18 3.37 5.86 -1.42
CA TYR A 18 3.77 5.94 -0.01
C TYR A 18 2.55 6.01 0.89
N GLU A 19 1.54 6.78 0.50
CA GLU A 19 0.32 6.87 1.28
C GLU A 19 -0.37 5.53 1.40
N LEU A 20 -0.40 4.78 0.32
CA LEU A 20 -1.03 3.46 0.35
C LEU A 20 -0.32 2.55 1.33
N ILE A 21 1.02 2.57 1.32
CA ILE A 21 1.77 1.73 2.24
C ILE A 21 1.54 2.19 3.68
N CYS A 22 1.49 3.50 3.91
CA CYS A 22 1.19 4.01 5.24
C CYS A 22 -0.19 3.57 5.70
N ASP A 23 -1.17 3.59 4.81
CA ASP A 23 -2.51 3.14 5.15
C ASP A 23 -2.50 1.66 5.51
N PHE A 24 -1.72 0.88 4.78
CA PHE A 24 -1.60 -0.55 5.06
C PHE A 24 -1.02 -0.76 6.46
N ILE A 25 0.05 -0.06 6.79
CA ILE A 25 0.68 -0.20 8.10
C ILE A 25 -0.28 0.23 9.20
N LYS A 26 -0.98 1.33 8.97
CA LYS A 26 -1.93 1.86 9.94
C LYS A 26 -3.05 0.85 10.19
N LEU A 27 -3.57 0.28 9.13
CA LEU A 27 -4.63 -0.72 9.27
C LEU A 27 -4.14 -1.91 10.08
N ARG A 28 -2.94 -2.41 9.76
CA ARG A 28 -2.40 -3.54 10.51
C ARG A 28 -2.33 -3.21 12.00
N HIS A 29 -1.86 -2.01 12.34
CA HIS A 29 -1.77 -1.61 13.73
C HIS A 29 -3.14 -1.45 14.37
N GLU A 30 -4.10 -0.90 13.63
CA GLU A 30 -5.44 -0.74 14.16
C GLU A 30 -6.12 -2.08 14.42
N LEU A 31 -5.76 -3.08 13.63
CA LEU A 31 -6.28 -4.43 13.85
C LEU A 31 -5.54 -5.16 14.96
N GLY A 32 -4.50 -4.54 15.51
CA GLY A 32 -3.73 -5.14 16.59
C GLY A 32 -2.86 -6.30 16.16
N LEU A 33 -2.43 -6.31 14.90
CA LEU A 33 -1.69 -7.42 14.35
C LEU A 33 -0.21 -7.11 14.24
N THR A 34 0.64 -8.05 14.65
CA THR A 34 2.04 -7.99 14.31
C THR A 34 2.21 -8.41 12.86
N GLN A 35 3.39 -8.14 12.31
CA GLN A 35 3.68 -8.62 10.96
C GLN A 35 3.52 -10.13 10.86
N GLN A 36 4.00 -10.84 11.90
CA GLN A 36 3.91 -12.29 11.88
C GLN A 36 2.47 -12.77 11.91
N GLN A 37 1.64 -12.12 12.73
CA GLN A 37 0.25 -12.53 12.83
C GLN A 37 -0.48 -12.31 11.50
N MET A 38 -0.23 -11.16 10.88
CA MET A 38 -0.85 -10.91 9.57
C MET A 38 -0.36 -11.91 8.53
N ALA A 39 0.94 -12.22 8.55
CA ALA A 39 1.51 -13.18 7.62
C ALA A 39 0.86 -14.55 7.79
N ASN A 40 0.68 -14.96 9.04
CA ASN A 40 0.06 -16.26 9.30
C ASN A 40 -1.35 -16.34 8.74
N GLU A 41 -2.13 -15.28 8.94
CA GLU A 41 -3.50 -15.26 8.44
C GLU A 41 -3.56 -15.24 6.93
N ALA A 42 -2.63 -14.55 6.31
CA ALA A 42 -2.63 -14.42 4.86
C ALA A 42 -1.93 -15.58 4.16
N GLY A 43 -1.26 -16.44 4.93
CA GLY A 43 -0.55 -17.56 4.32
C GLY A 43 0.71 -17.15 3.59
N VAL A 44 1.41 -16.16 4.10
CA VAL A 44 2.67 -15.70 3.51
C VAL A 44 3.73 -15.65 4.59
N ILE A 45 4.98 -15.45 4.18
CA ILE A 45 6.05 -15.31 5.15
C ILE A 45 6.11 -13.87 5.64
N ARG A 46 6.56 -13.70 6.88
CA ARG A 46 6.62 -12.37 7.49
C ARG A 46 7.50 -11.40 6.70
N GLU A 47 8.57 -11.92 6.11
CA GLU A 47 9.47 -11.09 5.34
C GLU A 47 8.81 -10.36 4.21
N LEU A 48 7.78 -10.95 3.63
CA LEU A 48 7.06 -10.28 2.56
C LEU A 48 6.45 -8.98 3.06
N ILE A 49 5.85 -9.03 4.25
CA ILE A 49 5.24 -7.84 4.83
C ILE A 49 6.32 -6.83 5.22
N ALA A 50 7.43 -7.30 5.79
CA ALA A 50 8.50 -6.40 6.17
C ALA A 50 9.06 -5.65 4.97
N ILE A 51 9.25 -6.35 3.87
CA ILE A 51 9.76 -5.73 2.65
C ILE A 51 8.77 -4.70 2.12
N LEU A 52 7.50 -5.05 2.15
CA LEU A 52 6.45 -4.14 1.69
C LEU A 52 6.42 -2.87 2.53
N GLU A 53 6.47 -3.01 3.84
CA GLU A 53 6.35 -1.86 4.73
C GLU A 53 7.56 -0.96 4.69
N THR A 54 8.72 -1.49 4.34
CA THR A 54 9.91 -0.66 4.22
C THR A 54 10.07 -0.10 2.82
N ARG A 55 9.16 -0.46 1.91
CA ARG A 55 9.16 0.02 0.54
C ARG A 55 10.43 -0.34 -0.22
N LYS A 56 11.04 -1.44 0.16
CA LYS A 56 12.24 -1.89 -0.55
C LYS A 56 11.91 -2.39 -1.94
N LYS A 57 10.68 -2.86 -2.12
CA LYS A 57 10.20 -3.32 -3.41
C LYS A 57 8.77 -2.88 -3.59
N THR A 58 8.40 -2.64 -4.83
CA THR A 58 7.01 -2.32 -5.16
C THR A 58 6.20 -3.59 -5.09
N PRO A 59 5.18 -3.64 -4.26
CA PRO A 59 4.36 -4.85 -4.15
C PRO A 59 3.48 -5.02 -5.38
N GLN A 60 3.15 -6.26 -5.66
CA GLN A 60 2.17 -6.54 -6.69
C GLN A 60 0.79 -6.33 -6.11
N ILE A 61 -0.12 -5.94 -7.00
CA ILE A 61 -1.50 -5.70 -6.57
C ILE A 61 -2.09 -6.96 -5.94
N THR A 62 -1.83 -8.11 -6.53
CA THR A 62 -2.38 -9.34 -5.98
C THR A 62 -1.85 -9.65 -4.59
N THR A 63 -0.60 -9.26 -4.32
CA THR A 63 -0.04 -9.45 -2.99
C THR A 63 -0.78 -8.60 -1.97
N LEU A 64 -1.06 -7.35 -2.32
CA LEU A 64 -1.80 -6.47 -1.43
C LEU A 64 -3.19 -7.02 -1.15
N ILE A 65 -3.87 -7.48 -2.18
CA ILE A 65 -5.21 -8.03 -2.01
C ILE A 65 -5.16 -9.26 -1.12
N LYS A 66 -4.15 -10.12 -1.33
CA LYS A 66 -4.03 -11.32 -0.53
C LYS A 66 -3.81 -11.02 0.94
N LEU A 67 -3.04 -9.95 1.22
CA LEU A 67 -2.75 -9.59 2.60
C LEU A 67 -3.95 -8.97 3.31
N LEU A 68 -4.81 -8.29 2.56
CA LEU A 68 -5.94 -7.58 3.15
C LEU A 68 -7.21 -8.42 3.22
N LYS A 69 -7.36 -9.35 2.30
CA LYS A 69 -8.58 -10.12 2.17
C LYS A 69 -8.99 -10.86 3.44
N PRO A 70 -8.07 -11.50 4.18
CA PRO A 70 -8.49 -12.22 5.38
C PRO A 70 -9.14 -11.35 6.43
N PHE A 71 -8.91 -10.05 6.37
CA PHE A 71 -9.43 -9.12 7.36
C PHE A 71 -10.61 -8.32 6.84
N GLY A 72 -11.10 -8.68 5.65
CA GLY A 72 -12.26 -8.03 5.09
C GLY A 72 -11.99 -6.76 4.32
N TYR A 73 -10.75 -6.56 3.90
CA TYR A 73 -10.37 -5.36 3.17
C TYR A 73 -9.83 -5.71 1.79
N THR A 74 -9.83 -4.72 0.93
CA THR A 74 -9.21 -4.85 -0.36
C THR A 74 -8.78 -3.45 -0.79
N ILE A 75 -8.17 -3.32 -1.95
CA ILE A 75 -7.81 -2.02 -2.48
C ILE A 75 -8.77 -1.67 -3.60
N GLY A 76 -8.93 -0.37 -3.84
CA GLY A 76 -9.84 0.08 -4.85
C GLY A 76 -9.41 1.43 -5.39
N ILE A 77 -10.17 1.90 -6.33
CA ILE A 77 -9.90 3.18 -6.98
C ILE A 77 -10.68 4.25 -6.26
N LYS A 78 -10.00 5.33 -5.96
CA LYS A 78 -10.66 6.44 -5.31
C LYS A 78 -10.13 7.74 -5.91
N LYS A 79 -10.88 8.79 -5.68
CA LYS A 79 -10.48 10.10 -6.13
C LYS A 79 -9.31 10.60 -5.28
N ILE A 80 -8.38 11.28 -5.91
CA ILE A 80 -7.28 11.88 -5.16
C ILE A 80 -7.85 13.01 -4.33
N GLU A 81 -7.53 13.01 -3.03
CA GLU A 81 -8.00 14.05 -2.14
C GLU A 81 -7.24 15.32 -2.38
N MET A 82 -7.98 16.42 -2.39
CA MET A 82 -7.36 17.72 -2.55
C MET A 82 -7.36 18.41 -1.22
N ASP A 83 -6.30 19.19 -1.02
CA ASP A 83 -6.22 20.01 0.15
C ASP A 83 -7.36 21.03 0.10
N ASP A 84 -8.09 21.16 1.20
CA ASP A 84 -9.18 22.11 1.25
C ASP A 84 -8.76 23.50 0.92
N ASN A 85 -7.59 23.88 1.37
CA ASN A 85 -7.12 25.22 1.10
C ASN A 85 -6.97 25.46 -0.37
N ASN A 86 -6.60 24.46 -1.09
CA ASN A 86 -6.45 24.61 -2.52
C ASN A 86 -7.74 24.83 -3.20
N GLU A 87 -8.76 24.26 -2.65
CA GLU A 87 -10.03 24.35 -3.32
C GLU A 87 -10.75 25.61 -3.01
N SER A 88 -10.54 26.07 -1.85
CA SER A 88 -11.30 27.23 -1.43
C SER A 88 -10.87 28.47 -2.12
N ARG A 89 -9.80 28.46 -2.87
CA ARG A 89 -9.39 29.66 -3.55
C ARG A 89 -10.19 30.04 -4.64
#